data_f48ec1acf233303be7dda62d0fbcb0f4
#
_entry.id   f48ec1acf233303be7dda62d0fbcb0f4
#
_cell.length_a   1.000
_cell.length_b   1.000
_cell.length_c   1.000
_cell.angle_alpha   90.00
_cell.angle_beta   90.00
_cell.angle_gamma   90.00
#
_symmetry.space_group_name_H-M   'P 1'
#
loop_
_entity.id
_entity.type
_entity.pdbx_description
1 polymer ?
#
loop_
_entity_poly.entity_id
_entity_poly.type
_entity_poly.pdbx_seq_one_letter_code
_entity_poly.pdbx_strand_id
1 'polypeptide(L)'
;MEIVTKIEDLFLPTKHHKFCKDDSFERITWEDVIDNIDRNVCEGAFPPLKLRDNLGIVSHDTRDILKTYPIRQLIMDTRPNIHPTCHLYASLTSISETFGKHDDFMDVIIWQCIGITRWTIYDEKVYQYDLKPGEFLYIPMGMFHDTTPVTPRASISFGLENRPPVAI
;
A
#
# COMPACT_ATOMS: atom_id res chain seq x y z
N MET A 1 -18.88 -1.17 -0.49
CA MET A 1 -17.80 -0.54 0.32
C MET A 1 -18.25 -0.44 1.75
N GLU A 2 -17.42 -0.87 2.64
CA GLU A 2 -17.59 -0.70 4.08
C GLU A 2 -16.68 0.43 4.58
N ILE A 3 -17.23 1.39 5.32
CA ILE A 3 -16.46 2.44 5.98
C ILE A 3 -16.30 2.01 7.44
N VAL A 4 -15.06 1.83 7.86
CA VAL A 4 -14.74 1.50 9.25
C VAL A 4 -14.14 2.72 9.96
N THR A 5 -14.41 2.83 11.26
CA THR A 5 -13.97 3.98 12.06
C THR A 5 -12.71 3.69 12.88
N LYS A 6 -12.35 2.42 13.03
CA LYS A 6 -11.13 1.98 13.70
C LYS A 6 -10.24 1.29 12.71
N ILE A 7 -8.96 1.60 12.75
CA ILE A 7 -7.98 1.04 11.83
C ILE A 7 -7.85 -0.48 12.00
N GLU A 8 -8.02 -1.02 13.20
CA GLU A 8 -7.98 -2.45 13.48
C GLU A 8 -9.08 -3.21 12.74
N ASP A 9 -10.28 -2.61 12.60
CA ASP A 9 -11.40 -3.20 11.86
C ASP A 9 -11.10 -3.29 10.36
N LEU A 10 -10.22 -2.41 9.85
CA LEU A 10 -9.75 -2.47 8.47
C LEU A 10 -8.95 -3.76 8.22
N PHE A 11 -8.17 -4.22 9.19
CA PHE A 11 -7.28 -5.37 9.05
C PHE A 11 -7.98 -6.72 9.12
N LEU A 12 -9.23 -6.75 9.58
CA LEU A 12 -10.02 -7.99 9.64
C LEU A 12 -10.40 -8.45 8.23
N PRO A 13 -10.28 -9.76 7.92
CA PRO A 13 -10.57 -10.29 6.59
C PRO A 13 -12.05 -10.15 6.25
N THR A 14 -12.33 -9.79 5.00
CA THR A 14 -13.68 -9.71 4.46
C THR A 14 -13.66 -9.95 2.96
N LYS A 15 -14.83 -10.20 2.36
CA LYS A 15 -14.98 -10.32 0.91
C LYS A 15 -15.17 -8.97 0.21
N HIS A 16 -15.35 -7.90 0.97
CA HIS A 16 -15.60 -6.56 0.44
C HIS A 16 -14.42 -5.64 0.77
N HIS A 17 -14.18 -4.68 -0.11
CA HIS A 17 -13.20 -3.64 0.15
C HIS A 17 -13.70 -2.69 1.26
N LYS A 18 -12.74 -2.20 2.05
CA LYS A 18 -13.01 -1.30 3.18
C LYS A 18 -12.18 -0.03 3.06
N PHE A 19 -12.70 1.02 3.65
CA PHE A 19 -12.05 2.32 3.76
C PHE A 19 -11.97 2.77 5.21
N CYS A 20 -10.85 3.35 5.59
CA CYS A 20 -10.63 3.99 6.89
C CYS A 20 -9.85 5.29 6.71
N LYS A 21 -10.10 6.27 7.55
CA LYS A 21 -9.26 7.45 7.71
C LYS A 21 -8.66 7.45 9.11
N ASP A 22 -7.34 7.52 9.17
CA ASP A 22 -6.60 7.62 10.43
C ASP A 22 -5.37 8.52 10.25
N ASP A 23 -5.40 9.66 10.90
CA ASP A 23 -4.31 10.64 10.87
C ASP A 23 -3.35 10.50 12.06
N SER A 24 -3.47 9.43 12.89
CA SER A 24 -2.61 9.21 14.06
C SER A 24 -1.20 8.74 13.69
N PHE A 25 -1.02 8.13 12.51
CA PHE A 25 0.27 7.67 12.05
C PHE A 25 1.07 8.79 11.38
N GLU A 26 2.36 8.88 11.73
CA GLU A 26 3.27 9.78 11.06
C GLU A 26 3.46 9.34 9.60
N ARG A 27 3.01 10.18 8.67
CA ARG A 27 3.07 9.90 7.23
C ARG A 27 4.50 10.00 6.71
N ILE A 28 4.83 9.16 5.73
CA ILE A 28 6.08 9.28 4.99
C ILE A 28 6.11 10.60 4.21
N THR A 29 7.30 11.13 4.03
CA THR A 29 7.59 12.37 3.30
C THR A 29 8.31 12.05 1.98
N TRP A 30 8.51 13.05 1.13
CA TRP A 30 9.36 12.88 -0.06
C TRP A 30 10.82 12.58 0.29
N GLU A 31 11.30 13.05 1.44
CA GLU A 31 12.64 12.72 1.94
C GLU A 31 12.75 11.22 2.22
N ASP A 32 11.80 10.63 2.97
CA ASP A 32 11.75 9.19 3.21
C ASP A 32 11.72 8.37 1.89
N VAL A 33 11.02 8.89 0.88
CA VAL A 33 10.94 8.25 -0.45
C VAL A 33 12.28 8.29 -1.16
N ILE A 34 12.97 9.44 -1.14
CA ILE A 34 14.27 9.63 -1.77
C ILE A 34 15.32 8.76 -1.09
N ASP A 35 15.36 8.76 0.24
CA ASP A 35 16.29 7.95 1.02
C ASP A 35 16.11 6.45 0.76
N ASN A 36 14.84 5.98 0.67
CA ASN A 36 14.55 4.60 0.31
C ASN A 36 15.05 4.26 -1.11
N ILE A 37 14.85 5.14 -2.07
CA ILE A 37 15.31 4.95 -3.45
C ILE A 37 16.84 4.90 -3.50
N ASP A 38 17.52 5.85 -2.87
CA ASP A 38 18.99 5.92 -2.84
C ASP A 38 19.58 4.66 -2.22
N ARG A 39 19.09 4.25 -1.06
CA ARG A 39 19.52 3.02 -0.39
C ARG A 39 19.32 1.79 -1.29
N ASN A 40 18.13 1.64 -1.89
CA ASN A 40 17.84 0.48 -2.75
C ASN A 40 18.76 0.41 -3.97
N VAL A 41 19.14 1.57 -4.54
CA VAL A 41 20.05 1.64 -5.68
C VAL A 41 21.51 1.37 -5.24
N CYS A 42 21.94 1.96 -4.13
CA CYS A 42 23.32 1.85 -3.64
C CYS A 42 23.64 0.50 -3.01
N GLU A 43 22.71 -0.10 -2.29
CA GLU A 43 22.89 -1.38 -1.58
C GLU A 43 22.47 -2.61 -2.40
N GLY A 44 21.76 -2.42 -3.52
CA GLY A 44 21.30 -3.49 -4.39
C GLY A 44 20.14 -4.28 -3.77
N ALA A 45 18.98 -3.64 -3.61
CA ALA A 45 17.78 -4.30 -3.10
C ALA A 45 17.34 -5.51 -3.96
N PHE A 46 16.75 -6.50 -3.31
CA PHE A 46 16.15 -7.64 -3.99
C PHE A 46 14.69 -7.85 -3.50
N PRO A 47 13.69 -7.84 -4.42
CA PRO A 47 13.81 -7.52 -5.85
C PRO A 47 14.24 -6.06 -6.08
N PRO A 48 14.92 -5.78 -7.20
CA PRO A 48 15.43 -4.45 -7.47
C PRO A 48 14.31 -3.43 -7.63
N LEU A 49 14.62 -2.17 -7.34
CA LEU A 49 13.74 -1.05 -7.61
C LEU A 49 13.32 -1.04 -9.09
N LYS A 50 12.04 -0.87 -9.34
CA LYS A 50 11.49 -0.79 -10.70
C LYS A 50 11.09 0.63 -11.03
N LEU A 51 11.58 1.10 -12.17
CA LEU A 51 11.10 2.33 -12.79
C LEU A 51 10.04 1.99 -13.84
N ARG A 52 9.00 2.81 -13.89
CA ARG A 52 7.93 2.74 -14.88
C ARG A 52 7.88 4.03 -15.69
N ASP A 53 7.20 3.99 -16.81
CA ASP A 53 7.08 5.15 -17.69
C ASP A 53 6.50 6.37 -16.97
N ASN A 54 6.94 7.54 -17.38
CA ASN A 54 6.56 8.82 -16.81
C ASN A 54 6.86 8.95 -15.30
N LEU A 55 8.01 8.39 -14.86
CA LEU A 55 8.54 8.51 -13.50
C LEU A 55 7.66 7.84 -12.42
N GLY A 56 7.11 6.68 -12.74
CA GLY A 56 6.55 5.76 -11.75
C GLY A 56 7.66 4.93 -11.10
N ILE A 57 7.60 4.72 -9.79
CA ILE A 57 8.62 4.03 -9.00
C ILE A 57 7.95 2.96 -8.14
N VAL A 58 8.51 1.76 -8.16
CA VAL A 58 8.11 0.64 -7.29
C VAL A 58 9.31 0.14 -6.52
N SER A 59 9.28 0.27 -5.20
CA SER A 59 10.26 -0.30 -4.29
C SER A 59 9.59 -1.40 -3.46
N HIS A 60 10.17 -2.61 -3.52
CA HIS A 60 9.71 -3.76 -2.75
C HIS A 60 10.41 -3.90 -1.39
N ASP A 61 11.44 -3.12 -1.13
CA ASP A 61 12.17 -3.07 0.12
C ASP A 61 11.99 -1.70 0.79
N THR A 62 11.21 -1.68 1.86
CA THR A 62 10.91 -0.48 2.63
C THR A 62 11.35 -0.60 4.10
N ARG A 63 12.33 -1.49 4.38
CA ARG A 63 12.78 -1.77 5.77
C ARG A 63 13.32 -0.53 6.49
N ASP A 64 13.87 0.43 5.75
CA ASP A 64 14.39 1.70 6.23
C ASP A 64 13.32 2.75 6.52
N ILE A 65 12.09 2.57 5.98
CA ILE A 65 11.00 3.51 6.26
C ILE A 65 10.37 3.18 7.62
N LEU A 66 11.00 3.65 8.70
CA LEU A 66 10.59 3.34 10.08
C LEU A 66 9.15 3.73 10.40
N LYS A 67 8.60 4.73 9.73
CA LYS A 67 7.21 5.18 9.88
C LYS A 67 6.17 4.12 9.49
N THR A 68 6.56 3.07 8.77
CA THR A 68 5.69 1.93 8.46
C THR A 68 5.58 0.93 9.62
N TYR A 69 6.52 0.96 10.56
CA TYR A 69 6.63 -0.03 11.62
C TYR A 69 5.41 -0.09 12.55
N PRO A 70 4.85 1.04 13.04
CA PRO A 70 3.66 0.99 13.90
C PRO A 70 2.45 0.31 13.24
N ILE A 71 2.24 0.56 11.93
CA ILE A 71 1.13 -0.06 11.19
C ILE A 71 1.39 -1.56 11.01
N ARG A 72 2.61 -1.95 10.66
CA ARG A 72 2.99 -3.37 10.53
C ARG A 72 2.79 -4.12 11.84
N GLN A 73 3.20 -3.51 12.97
CA GLN A 73 3.01 -4.09 14.29
C GLN A 73 1.53 -4.27 14.60
N LEU A 74 0.71 -3.25 14.35
CA LEU A 74 -0.72 -3.30 14.59
C LEU A 74 -1.43 -4.37 13.72
N ILE A 75 -0.98 -4.56 12.48
CA ILE A 75 -1.45 -5.67 11.63
C ILE A 75 -1.13 -7.01 12.28
N MET A 76 0.11 -7.22 12.75
CA MET A 76 0.53 -8.46 13.39
C MET A 76 -0.20 -8.70 14.73
N ASP A 77 -0.46 -7.67 15.50
CA ASP A 77 -1.21 -7.76 16.76
C ASP A 77 -2.69 -8.14 16.51
N THR A 78 -3.26 -7.62 15.43
CA THR A 78 -4.66 -7.91 15.03
C THR A 78 -4.78 -9.28 14.34
N ARG A 79 -3.76 -9.70 13.59
CA ARG A 79 -3.70 -10.96 12.82
C ARG A 79 -2.35 -11.65 13.04
N PRO A 80 -2.16 -12.39 14.16
CA PRO A 80 -0.85 -12.92 14.57
C PRO A 80 -0.17 -13.88 13.57
N ASN A 81 -0.93 -14.47 12.64
CA ASN A 81 -0.40 -15.37 11.61
C ASN A 81 -0.03 -14.63 10.31
N ILE A 82 -0.18 -13.30 10.27
CA ILE A 82 0.15 -12.49 9.11
C ILE A 82 1.50 -11.83 9.31
N HIS A 83 2.36 -11.93 8.30
CA HIS A 83 3.59 -11.16 8.21
C HIS A 83 3.44 -10.18 7.04
N PRO A 84 3.15 -8.90 7.31
CA PRO A 84 2.91 -7.95 6.24
C PRO A 84 4.19 -7.68 5.45
N THR A 85 4.13 -7.89 4.12
CA THR A 85 5.10 -7.29 3.20
C THR A 85 4.85 -5.79 3.13
N CYS A 86 5.84 -5.02 2.69
CA CYS A 86 5.70 -3.58 2.64
C CYS A 86 6.36 -3.06 1.36
N HIS A 87 5.58 -2.41 0.51
CA HIS A 87 6.01 -1.89 -0.78
C HIS A 87 5.69 -0.41 -0.89
N LEU A 88 6.64 0.35 -1.45
CA LEU A 88 6.46 1.76 -1.78
C LEU A 88 6.10 1.90 -3.26
N TYR A 89 5.02 2.60 -3.52
CA TYR A 89 4.62 3.04 -4.86
C TYR A 89 4.65 4.56 -4.91
N ALA A 90 5.57 5.12 -5.70
CA ALA A 90 5.66 6.55 -5.91
C ALA A 90 5.41 6.91 -7.38
N SER A 91 4.81 8.07 -7.59
CA SER A 91 4.59 8.66 -8.91
C SER A 91 4.99 10.12 -8.84
N LEU A 92 6.00 10.50 -9.61
CA LEU A 92 6.49 11.88 -9.60
C LEU A 92 5.68 12.79 -10.54
N THR A 93 4.78 12.19 -11.33
CA THR A 93 3.86 12.91 -12.23
C THR A 93 2.45 12.33 -12.12
N SER A 94 1.45 13.11 -12.51
CA SER A 94 0.05 12.65 -12.58
C SER A 94 -0.24 11.71 -13.76
N ILE A 95 0.73 11.49 -14.65
CA ILE A 95 0.62 10.58 -15.79
C ILE A 95 1.57 9.39 -15.68
N SER A 96 2.14 9.14 -14.50
CA SER A 96 3.01 7.98 -14.28
C SER A 96 2.25 6.68 -14.54
N GLU A 97 2.92 5.75 -15.22
CA GLU A 97 2.38 4.43 -15.47
C GLU A 97 2.17 3.66 -14.16
N THR A 98 1.07 2.93 -14.08
CA THR A 98 0.73 2.01 -12.99
C THR A 98 0.72 0.56 -13.50
N PHE A 99 0.19 -0.37 -12.71
CA PHE A 99 0.09 -1.77 -13.13
C PHE A 99 -1.10 -2.03 -14.08
N GLY A 100 -2.01 -1.06 -14.25
CA GLY A 100 -3.28 -1.25 -14.89
C GLY A 100 -4.22 -2.14 -14.06
N LYS A 101 -5.30 -2.61 -14.69
CA LYS A 101 -6.28 -3.47 -14.02
C LYS A 101 -5.68 -4.85 -13.73
N HIS A 102 -5.62 -5.23 -12.45
CA HIS A 102 -5.12 -6.53 -11.97
C HIS A 102 -5.82 -6.93 -10.67
N ASP A 103 -5.55 -8.11 -10.20
CA ASP A 103 -5.88 -8.61 -8.86
C ASP A 103 -4.60 -9.10 -8.16
N ASP A 104 -4.65 -9.17 -6.83
CA ASP A 104 -3.55 -9.68 -6.02
C ASP A 104 -3.87 -11.07 -5.48
N PHE A 105 -2.83 -11.88 -5.25
CA PHE A 105 -2.94 -13.23 -4.67
C PHE A 105 -2.99 -13.22 -3.13
N MET A 106 -3.08 -12.03 -2.51
CA MET A 106 -3.24 -11.81 -1.07
C MET A 106 -4.09 -10.58 -0.81
N ASP A 107 -4.62 -10.47 0.40
CA ASP A 107 -5.23 -9.22 0.84
C ASP A 107 -4.19 -8.10 0.87
N VAL A 108 -4.55 -6.90 0.49
CA VAL A 108 -3.66 -5.74 0.56
C VAL A 108 -4.31 -4.58 1.31
N ILE A 109 -3.49 -3.83 2.04
CA ILE A 109 -3.87 -2.58 2.66
C ILE A 109 -3.01 -1.48 2.07
N ILE A 110 -3.66 -0.50 1.50
CA ILE A 110 -3.00 0.68 0.95
C ILE A 110 -3.09 1.82 1.95
N TRP A 111 -1.96 2.42 2.26
CA TRP A 111 -1.86 3.65 3.03
C TRP A 111 -1.42 4.78 2.11
N GLN A 112 -2.29 5.76 1.90
CA GLN A 112 -1.95 6.94 1.12
C GLN A 112 -1.21 7.93 2.01
N CYS A 113 0.03 8.27 1.64
CA CYS A 113 0.89 9.14 2.44
C CYS A 113 1.06 10.52 1.84
N ILE A 114 1.28 10.62 0.53
CA ILE A 114 1.54 11.86 -0.20
C ILE A 114 0.65 11.92 -1.43
N GLY A 115 0.06 13.08 -1.71
CA GLY A 115 -0.72 13.31 -2.91
C GLY A 115 -2.01 12.49 -2.98
N ILE A 116 -2.60 12.39 -4.16
CA ILE A 116 -3.90 11.76 -4.39
C ILE A 116 -3.77 10.67 -5.44
N THR A 117 -4.32 9.49 -5.13
CA THR A 117 -4.42 8.36 -6.05
C THR A 117 -5.88 8.01 -6.26
N ARG A 118 -6.34 7.96 -7.50
CA ARG A 118 -7.64 7.40 -7.85
C ARG A 118 -7.54 5.88 -7.89
N TRP A 119 -8.38 5.22 -7.12
CA TRP A 119 -8.56 3.77 -7.11
C TRP A 119 -9.87 3.42 -7.78
N THR A 120 -9.83 2.48 -8.71
CA THR A 120 -11.02 1.87 -9.32
C THR A 120 -11.09 0.43 -8.82
N ILE A 121 -12.14 0.08 -8.09
CA ILE A 121 -12.37 -1.25 -7.52
C ILE A 121 -13.52 -1.91 -8.27
N TYR A 122 -13.28 -3.12 -8.75
CA TYR A 122 -14.25 -3.92 -9.51
C TYR A 122 -14.83 -5.02 -8.60
N ASP A 123 -15.78 -4.62 -7.76
CA ASP A 123 -16.57 -5.48 -6.88
C ASP A 123 -17.91 -5.80 -7.55
N GLU A 124 -19.01 -5.98 -6.86
CA GLU A 124 -20.37 -6.15 -7.41
C GLU A 124 -20.74 -5.05 -8.42
N LYS A 125 -20.19 -3.89 -8.24
CA LYS A 125 -20.20 -2.76 -9.19
C LYS A 125 -18.82 -2.10 -9.19
N VAL A 126 -18.61 -1.19 -10.13
CA VAL A 126 -17.37 -0.39 -10.18
C VAL A 126 -17.47 0.77 -9.20
N TYR A 127 -16.46 0.86 -8.31
CA TYR A 127 -16.31 1.97 -7.38
C TYR A 127 -15.06 2.78 -7.74
N GLN A 128 -15.13 4.09 -7.55
CA GLN A 128 -13.96 4.97 -7.70
C GLN A 128 -13.78 5.83 -6.46
N TYR A 129 -12.53 5.92 -5.99
CA TYR A 129 -12.12 6.68 -4.82
C TYR A 129 -10.87 7.48 -5.11
N ASP A 130 -10.88 8.75 -4.76
CA ASP A 130 -9.67 9.58 -4.71
C ASP A 130 -9.10 9.49 -3.30
N LEU A 131 -8.18 8.52 -3.10
CA LEU A 131 -7.53 8.29 -1.81
C LEU A 131 -6.55 9.41 -1.50
N LYS A 132 -6.70 10.01 -0.31
CA LYS A 132 -5.95 11.19 0.15
C LYS A 132 -5.01 10.84 1.29
N PRO A 133 -4.01 11.69 1.60
CA PRO A 133 -3.10 11.44 2.71
C PRO A 133 -3.81 11.18 4.04
N GLY A 134 -3.39 10.11 4.74
CA GLY A 134 -4.00 9.62 5.98
C GLY A 134 -5.15 8.65 5.76
N GLU A 135 -5.51 8.35 4.52
CA GLU A 135 -6.56 7.40 4.18
C GLU A 135 -5.99 6.03 3.84
N PHE A 136 -6.75 5.00 4.22
CA PHE A 136 -6.43 3.60 4.04
C PHE A 136 -7.52 2.89 3.23
N LEU A 137 -7.09 1.98 2.37
CA LEU A 137 -7.97 1.13 1.57
C LEU A 137 -7.56 -0.33 1.72
N TYR A 138 -8.47 -1.18 2.19
CA TYR A 138 -8.31 -2.64 2.19
C TYR A 138 -8.95 -3.21 0.93
N ILE A 139 -8.21 -4.07 0.24
CA ILE A 139 -8.65 -4.79 -0.95
C ILE A 139 -8.44 -6.28 -0.69
N PRO A 140 -9.51 -7.10 -0.68
CA PRO A 140 -9.38 -8.54 -0.49
C PRO A 140 -8.70 -9.21 -1.69
N MET A 141 -8.05 -10.33 -1.41
CA MET A 141 -7.43 -11.20 -2.42
C MET A 141 -8.39 -11.50 -3.58
N GLY A 142 -7.88 -11.45 -4.80
CA GLY A 142 -8.63 -11.74 -6.02
C GLY A 142 -9.60 -10.64 -6.46
N MET A 143 -9.67 -9.52 -5.75
CA MET A 143 -10.52 -8.39 -6.17
C MET A 143 -9.79 -7.52 -7.18
N PHE A 144 -10.33 -7.46 -8.41
CA PHE A 144 -9.76 -6.62 -9.47
C PHE A 144 -9.79 -5.15 -9.09
N HIS A 145 -8.68 -4.49 -9.33
CA HIS A 145 -8.53 -3.06 -9.09
C HIS A 145 -7.57 -2.42 -10.09
N ASP A 146 -7.62 -1.10 -10.15
CA ASP A 146 -6.74 -0.26 -10.96
C ASP A 146 -6.45 1.05 -10.24
N THR A 147 -5.32 1.67 -10.55
CA THR A 147 -4.90 2.92 -9.93
C THR A 147 -4.47 3.94 -10.97
N THR A 148 -4.77 5.21 -10.70
CA THR A 148 -4.29 6.33 -11.50
C THR A 148 -3.80 7.45 -10.58
N PRO A 149 -2.57 7.94 -10.71
CA PRO A 149 -2.12 9.12 -9.99
C PRO A 149 -2.97 10.33 -10.39
N VAL A 150 -3.51 11.05 -9.43
CA VAL A 150 -4.20 12.33 -9.68
C VAL A 150 -3.22 13.50 -9.52
N THR A 151 -2.29 13.35 -8.60
CA THR A 151 -1.17 14.26 -8.36
C THR A 151 0.12 13.45 -8.22
N PRO A 152 1.31 14.06 -8.18
CA PRO A 152 2.49 13.39 -7.63
C PRO A 152 2.14 12.78 -6.27
N ARG A 153 2.49 11.49 -6.07
CA ARG A 153 1.98 10.72 -4.93
C ARG A 153 2.99 9.73 -4.39
N ALA A 154 2.85 9.32 -3.14
CA ALA A 154 3.47 8.13 -2.58
C ALA A 154 2.47 7.39 -1.68
N SER A 155 2.42 6.07 -1.85
CA SER A 155 1.58 5.16 -1.08
C SER A 155 2.41 3.98 -0.61
N ILE A 156 2.08 3.45 0.57
CA ILE A 156 2.59 2.17 1.05
C ILE A 156 1.51 1.11 0.85
N SER A 157 1.89 -0.04 0.32
CA SER A 157 1.06 -1.23 0.24
C SER A 157 1.59 -2.28 1.22
N PHE A 158 0.73 -2.72 2.13
CA PHE A 158 0.99 -3.86 3.02
C PHE A 158 0.28 -5.09 2.44
N GLY A 159 1.06 -6.05 1.93
CA GLY A 159 0.53 -7.34 1.51
C GLY A 159 0.38 -8.25 2.72
N LEU A 160 -0.81 -8.81 2.94
CA LEU A 160 -1.14 -9.62 4.10
C LEU A 160 -0.89 -11.10 3.80
N GLU A 161 0.37 -11.48 3.75
CA GLU A 161 0.79 -12.85 3.44
C GLU A 161 0.58 -13.78 4.65
N ASN A 162 -0.20 -14.84 4.44
CA ASN A 162 -0.38 -15.88 5.45
C ASN A 162 0.83 -16.82 5.40
N ARG A 163 1.77 -16.67 6.31
CA ARG A 163 2.92 -17.59 6.44
C ARG A 163 2.60 -18.64 7.50
N PRO A 164 2.81 -19.91 7.20
CA PRO A 164 2.74 -20.93 8.25
C PRO A 164 3.77 -20.60 9.34
N PRO A 165 3.46 -20.89 10.62
CA PRO A 165 4.43 -20.70 11.69
C PRO A 165 5.70 -21.47 11.33
N VAL A 166 6.86 -20.80 11.44
CA VAL A 166 8.15 -21.46 11.26
C VAL A 166 8.23 -22.52 12.35
N ALA A 167 8.24 -23.80 11.95
CA ALA A 167 8.49 -24.90 12.90
C ALA A 167 9.88 -24.67 13.52
N ILE A 168 9.89 -24.39 14.82
CA ILE A 168 11.12 -24.26 15.64
C ILE A 168 11.66 -25.67 15.91
#